data_3abed58fd65f716063a9a402de6e3270
#
_entry.id   3abed58fd65f716063a9a402de6e3270
#
_cell.length_a   1.000
_cell.length_b   1.000
_cell.length_c   1.000
_cell.angle_alpha   90.00
_cell.angle_beta   90.00
_cell.angle_gamma   90.00
#
_symmetry.space_group_name_H-M   'P 1'
#
loop_
_entity.id
_entity.type
_entity.pdbx_description
1 polymer ?
#
loop_
_entity_poly.entity_id
_entity_poly.type
_entity_poly.pdbx_seq_one_letter_code
_entity_poly.pdbx_strand_id
1 'polypeptide(L)' 'MRNVDKLILIDLEATCWDNEGKSNLPRRDESEIIEIGICTLDLNTLEIEDSDGIIVKPYTSTVSEFCTQLTSLTQEDVDK' A
#
# COMPACT_ATOMS: atom_id res chain seq x y z
N MET A 1 -5.97 33.50 1.58
CA MET A 1 -6.02 32.12 1.06
C MET A 1 -4.67 31.77 0.46
N ARG A 2 -4.17 30.61 0.81
CA ARG A 2 -2.89 30.15 0.24
C ARG A 2 -3.11 29.53 -1.12
N ASN A 3 -2.19 29.82 -2.02
CA ASN A 3 -2.13 29.10 -3.29
C ASN A 3 -1.40 27.79 -3.07
N VAL A 4 -1.98 26.72 -3.56
CA VAL A 4 -1.38 25.39 -3.50
C VAL A 4 -0.92 25.04 -4.90
N ASP A 5 0.38 24.88 -5.08
CA ASP A 5 0.97 24.54 -6.37
C ASP A 5 1.18 23.05 -6.55
N LYS A 6 1.32 22.31 -5.46
CA LYS A 6 1.61 20.87 -5.50
C LYS A 6 0.83 20.13 -4.44
N LEU A 7 0.47 18.88 -4.75
CA LEU A 7 -0.14 17.95 -3.82
C LEU A 7 0.77 16.75 -3.64
N ILE A 8 0.86 16.27 -2.41
CA ILE A 8 1.51 15.00 -2.14
C ILE A 8 0.42 13.93 -2.09
N LEU A 9 0.55 12.91 -2.93
CA LEU A 9 -0.38 11.79 -2.99
C LEU A 9 0.27 10.58 -2.34
N ILE A 10 -0.48 9.93 -1.45
CA ILE A 10 -0.01 8.74 -0.75
C ILE A 10 -0.97 7.60 -1.03
N ASP A 11 -0.42 6.46 -1.42
CA ASP A 11 -1.16 5.22 -1.61
C ASP A 11 -0.57 4.15 -0.72
N LEU A 12 -1.41 3.36 -0.09
CA LEU A 12 -0.99 2.33 0.85
C LEU A 12 -1.45 0.97 0.39
N GLU A 13 -0.56 -0.03 0.48
CA GLU A 13 -0.91 -1.42 0.34
C GLU A 13 -0.71 -2.11 1.68
N ALA A 14 -1.58 -3.06 2.00
CA ALA A 14 -1.55 -3.74 3.29
C ALA A 14 -1.81 -5.23 3.10
N THR A 15 -1.38 -6.02 4.07
CA THR A 15 -1.74 -7.44 4.08
C THR A 15 -3.25 -7.56 4.15
N CYS A 16 -3.80 -8.50 3.40
CA CYS A 16 -5.24 -8.70 3.33
C CYS A 16 -5.55 -10.14 2.96
N TRP A 17 -6.79 -10.53 3.24
CA TRP A 17 -7.25 -11.90 3.03
C TRP A 17 -8.67 -11.87 2.54
N ASP A 18 -9.06 -12.90 1.78
CA ASP A 18 -10.44 -13.10 1.40
C ASP A 18 -11.14 -13.81 2.55
N ASN A 19 -11.72 -13.04 3.46
CA ASN A 19 -12.34 -13.55 4.68
C ASN A 19 -13.81 -13.91 4.53
N GLU A 20 -14.37 -13.70 3.36
CA GLU A 20 -15.79 -13.92 3.14
C GLU A 20 -16.18 -15.37 3.44
N GLY A 21 -16.97 -15.55 4.51
CA GLY A 21 -17.43 -16.86 4.93
C GLY A 21 -16.40 -17.74 5.62
N LYS A 22 -15.22 -17.19 5.96
CA LYS A 22 -14.13 -17.97 6.56
C LYS A 22 -13.75 -17.39 7.92
N SER A 23 -13.96 -18.16 8.97
CA SER A 23 -13.72 -17.70 10.33
C SER A 23 -12.29 -17.96 10.84
N ASN A 24 -11.49 -18.72 10.09
CA ASN A 24 -10.12 -19.09 10.50
C ASN A 24 -9.04 -18.18 9.91
N LEU A 25 -9.43 -17.15 9.17
CA LEU A 25 -8.48 -16.19 8.63
C LEU A 25 -8.33 -14.99 9.55
N PRO A 26 -7.20 -14.27 9.46
CA PRO A 26 -7.00 -13.06 10.24
C PRO A 26 -8.08 -12.02 9.98
N ARG A 27 -8.36 -11.19 10.97
CA ARG A 27 -9.35 -10.13 10.85
C ARG A 27 -8.73 -8.91 10.18
N ARG A 28 -9.58 -7.98 9.71
CA ARG A 28 -9.12 -6.76 9.05
C ARG A 28 -8.21 -5.90 9.92
N ASP A 29 -8.46 -5.87 11.23
CA ASP A 29 -7.66 -5.09 12.14
C ASP A 29 -6.26 -5.68 12.37
N GLU A 30 -5.99 -6.85 11.79
CA GLU A 30 -4.67 -7.47 11.81
C GLU A 30 -3.86 -7.16 10.54
N SER A 31 -4.42 -6.38 9.62
CA SER A 31 -3.71 -5.93 8.43
C SER A 31 -2.57 -4.99 8.79
N GLU A 32 -1.47 -5.13 8.07
CA GLU A 32 -0.29 -4.30 8.27
C GLU A 32 0.12 -3.68 6.93
N ILE A 33 0.61 -2.46 6.95
CA ILE A 33 1.11 -1.79 5.75
C ILE A 33 2.33 -2.53 5.23
N ILE A 34 2.37 -2.80 3.93
CA ILE A 34 3.50 -3.45 3.26
C ILE A 34 4.13 -2.60 2.17
N GLU A 35 3.43 -1.57 1.71
CA GLU A 35 4.01 -0.61 0.78
C GLU A 35 3.39 0.75 0.97
N ILE A 36 4.23 1.77 0.90
CA ILE A 36 3.82 3.17 0.90
C ILE A 36 4.25 3.77 -0.43
N GLY A 37 3.28 4.09 -1.28
CA GLY A 37 3.54 4.82 -2.51
C GLY A 37 3.38 6.31 -2.26
N ILE A 38 4.29 7.11 -2.76
CA ILE A 38 4.26 8.56 -2.61
C ILE A 38 4.66 9.22 -3.91
N CYS A 39 3.97 10.28 -4.26
CA CYS A 39 4.36 11.10 -5.40
C CYS A 39 3.87 12.53 -5.18
N THR A 40 4.41 13.44 -5.99
CA THR A 40 3.99 14.83 -6.00
C THR A 40 3.26 15.13 -7.31
N LEU A 41 2.10 15.74 -7.21
CA LEU A 41 1.35 16.22 -8.39
C LEU A 41 1.53 17.73 -8.50
N ASP A 42 2.06 18.17 -9.63
CA ASP A 42 2.14 19.61 -9.96
C ASP A 42 0.77 20.06 -10.46
N LEU A 43 0.14 21.00 -9.75
CA LEU A 43 -1.21 21.45 -10.08
C LEU A 43 -1.25 22.39 -11.28
N ASN A 44 -0.12 22.96 -11.67
CA ASN A 44 -0.05 23.84 -12.83
C ASN A 44 0.08 23.03 -14.13
N THR A 45 0.88 21.98 -14.12
CA THR A 45 1.13 21.15 -15.31
C THR A 45 0.32 19.87 -15.33
N LEU A 46 -0.20 19.45 -14.17
CA LEU A 46 -0.87 18.18 -13.94
C LEU A 46 0.06 16.98 -14.19
N GLU A 47 1.34 17.19 -13.97
CA GLU A 47 2.35 16.15 -14.10
C GLU A 47 2.70 15.56 -12.73
N ILE A 48 3.01 14.28 -12.72
CA ILE A 48 3.46 13.58 -11.52
C ILE A 48 4.98 13.67 -11.46
N GLU A 49 5.47 14.08 -10.28
CA GLU A 49 6.90 14.20 -9.99
C GLU A 49 7.25 13.34 -8.79
N ASP A 50 8.52 12.99 -8.67
CA ASP A 50 9.08 12.37 -7.47
C ASP A 50 8.29 11.16 -6.98
N SER A 51 7.95 10.26 -7.90
CA SER A 51 7.24 9.04 -7.57
C SER A 51 8.19 8.02 -6.94
N ASP A 52 7.80 7.44 -5.81
CA ASP A 52 8.60 6.45 -5.12
C ASP A 52 7.70 5.43 -4.39
N GLY A 53 8.21 4.24 -4.16
CA GLY A 53 7.53 3.20 -3.41
C GLY A 53 8.45 2.66 -2.33
N ILE A 54 7.94 2.62 -1.11
CA ILE A 54 8.68 2.14 0.05
C ILE A 54 8.06 0.84 0.51
N ILE A 55 8.84 -0.24 0.50
CA ILE A 55 8.39 -1.53 1.00
C ILE A 55 8.56 -1.57 2.52
N VAL A 56 7.54 -2.02 3.22
CA VAL A 56 7.53 -2.14 4.67
C VAL A 56 7.33 -3.61 5.02
N LYS A 57 8.21 -4.15 5.83
CA LYS A 57 8.10 -5.53 6.27
C LYS A 57 7.03 -5.64 7.36
N PRO A 58 6.00 -6.49 7.17
CA PRO A 58 4.98 -6.66 8.20
C PRO A 58 5.56 -7.36 9.42
N TYR A 59 5.03 -7.03 10.58
CA TYR A 59 5.55 -7.53 11.86
C TYR A 59 5.04 -8.93 12.17
N THR A 60 3.75 -9.17 12.01
CA THR A 60 3.13 -10.44 12.39
C THR A 60 2.38 -11.14 11.27
N SER A 61 1.87 -10.38 10.30
CA SER A 61 1.06 -10.97 9.24
C SER A 61 1.90 -11.41 8.05
N THR A 62 1.32 -12.24 7.21
CA THR A 62 1.97 -12.73 6.00
C THR A 62 1.18 -12.26 4.78
N VAL A 63 1.85 -12.26 3.62
CA VAL A 63 1.22 -11.90 2.36
C VAL A 63 0.53 -13.14 1.79
N SER A 64 -0.80 -13.14 1.78
CA SER A 64 -1.59 -14.24 1.22
C SER A 64 -1.58 -14.19 -0.30
N GLU A 65 -1.99 -15.28 -0.93
CA GLU A 65 -2.17 -15.31 -2.38
C GLU A 65 -3.18 -14.26 -2.83
N PHE A 66 -4.26 -14.08 -2.06
CA PHE A 66 -5.26 -13.05 -2.33
C PHE A 66 -4.64 -11.65 -2.31
N CYS A 67 -3.81 -11.37 -1.31
CA CYS A 67 -3.10 -10.10 -1.21
C CYS A 67 -2.18 -9.88 -2.41
N THR A 68 -1.44 -10.90 -2.84
CA THR A 68 -0.57 -10.82 -4.01
C THR A 68 -1.37 -10.50 -5.28
N GLN A 69 -2.56 -11.08 -5.43
CA GLN A 69 -3.40 -10.80 -6.58
C GLN A 69 -3.88 -9.34 -6.62
N LEU A 70 -4.15 -8.75 -5.46
CA LEU A 70 -4.59 -7.37 -5.38
C LEU A 70 -3.45 -6.36 -5.51
N THR A 71 -2.32 -6.64 -4.88
CA THR A 71 -1.25 -5.65 -4.73
C THR A 71 -0.06 -5.89 -5.66
N SER A 72 0.06 -7.08 -6.22
CA SER A 72 1.22 -7.56 -6.97
C SER A 72 2.47 -7.78 -6.11
N LEU A 73 2.37 -7.62 -4.80
CA LEU A 73 3.46 -7.87 -3.87
C LEU A 73 3.41 -9.30 -3.37
N THR A 74 4.58 -9.90 -3.21
CA THR A 74 4.73 -11.26 -2.67
C THR A 74 5.37 -11.23 -1.30
N GLN A 75 5.30 -12.36 -0.59
CA GLN A 75 5.99 -12.50 0.70
C GLN A 75 7.49 -12.23 0.54
N GLU A 76 8.08 -12.70 -0.55
CA GLU A 76 9.50 -12.47 -0.83
C GLU A 76 9.81 -10.98 -0.95
N ASP A 77 8.93 -10.22 -1.59
CA ASP A 77 9.12 -8.77 -1.77
C ASP A 77 9.21 -8.05 -0.43
N VAL A 78 8.35 -8.42 0.53
CA VAL A 78 8.29 -7.72 1.82
C VAL A 78 9.32 -8.25 2.83
N ASP A 79 9.92 -9.39 2.56
CA ASP A 79 10.92 -9.99 3.44
C ASP A 79 12.34 -9.47 3.20
N LYS A 80 12.52 -8.69 2.18
CA LYS A 80 13.84 -8.16 1.84
C LYS A 80 14.31 -7.05 2.78
#